data_c9760a5ec18c222ab85444cd4504c197
#
_entry.id   c9760a5ec18c222ab85444cd4504c197
#
_cell.length_a   1.000
_cell.length_b   1.000
_cell.length_c   1.000
_cell.angle_alpha   90.00
_cell.angle_beta   90.00
_cell.angle_gamma   90.00
#
_symmetry.space_group_name_H-M   'P 1'
#
loop_
_entity.id
_entity.type
_entity.pdbx_description
1 polymer ?
#
loop_
_entity_poly.entity_id
_entity_poly.type
_entity_poly.pdbx_seq_one_letter_code
_entity_poly.pdbx_strand_id
1 'polypeptide(L)'
;CNKFHFKGINGDFNEIIPKIEPKDLVIICTPVHLLLLAAQKSIDHGQTNILIEKPGSLYKKELNLFLKNITTQRIRIGYNRFCYPAFHKLLNICKKDEKILSCHFTFTEWIHTINFSNNLSDTYARWGISNSLHVISMAFGLIGLPKTISSYQSGMLDWHPSGSIFTGSGITENNIPFSYHANWKSSGRWGIEIMTTENSYRLIPLEKLRVCSKG
;
A
#
# COMPACT_ATOMS: atom_id res chain seq x y z
N CYS A 1 -16.07 18.09 9.55
CA CYS A 1 -16.86 18.54 8.37
C CYS A 1 -16.93 20.06 8.27
N ASN A 2 -17.10 20.79 9.38
CA ASN A 2 -17.29 22.26 9.34
C ASN A 2 -16.11 23.04 8.73
N LYS A 3 -14.86 22.57 8.90
CA LYS A 3 -13.66 23.22 8.34
C LYS A 3 -13.65 23.26 6.79
N PHE A 4 -14.34 22.35 6.14
CA PHE A 4 -14.33 22.22 4.69
C PHE A 4 -15.72 22.40 4.06
N HIS A 5 -16.71 22.88 4.83
CA HIS A 5 -18.09 23.08 4.38
C HIS A 5 -18.79 21.83 3.80
N PHE A 6 -18.36 20.62 4.20
CA PHE A 6 -19.03 19.40 3.78
C PHE A 6 -20.31 19.15 4.59
N LYS A 7 -21.36 18.74 3.90
CA LYS A 7 -22.59 18.25 4.52
C LYS A 7 -22.35 16.88 5.15
N GLY A 8 -22.40 16.79 6.48
CA GLY A 8 -22.35 15.51 7.19
C GLY A 8 -23.73 14.86 7.21
N ILE A 9 -23.75 13.54 6.97
CA ILE A 9 -24.92 12.67 7.18
C ILE A 9 -24.51 11.62 8.21
N ASN A 10 -25.20 11.57 9.34
CA ASN A 10 -24.95 10.59 10.39
C ASN A 10 -25.75 9.31 10.11
N GLY A 11 -25.15 8.17 10.37
CA GLY A 11 -25.79 6.86 10.27
C GLY A 11 -24.88 5.78 9.72
N ASP A 12 -25.37 4.57 9.69
CA ASP A 12 -24.67 3.43 9.07
C ASP A 12 -24.68 3.58 7.54
N PHE A 13 -23.53 3.27 6.91
CA PHE A 13 -23.43 3.35 5.44
C PHE A 13 -24.41 2.42 4.72
N ASN A 14 -24.80 1.31 5.37
CA ASN A 14 -25.82 0.39 4.84
C ASN A 14 -27.20 1.05 4.68
N GLU A 15 -27.49 2.03 5.52
CA GLU A 15 -28.77 2.77 5.48
C GLU A 15 -28.69 4.05 4.63
N ILE A 16 -27.49 4.62 4.55
CA ILE A 16 -27.24 5.91 3.90
C ILE A 16 -27.04 5.76 2.39
N ILE A 17 -26.21 4.80 1.96
CA ILE A 17 -25.91 4.60 0.54
C ILE A 17 -27.18 4.47 -0.31
N PRO A 18 -28.18 3.68 0.08
CA PRO A 18 -29.43 3.54 -0.70
C PRO A 18 -30.24 4.83 -0.86
N LYS A 19 -29.99 5.84 -0.03
CA LYS A 19 -30.73 7.12 -0.01
C LYS A 19 -30.00 8.23 -0.77
N ILE A 20 -28.81 7.93 -1.29
CA ILE A 20 -27.96 8.92 -1.98
C ILE A 20 -27.97 8.62 -3.48
N GLU A 21 -28.39 9.58 -4.27
CA GLU A 21 -28.26 9.51 -5.73
C GLU A 21 -26.80 9.28 -6.15
N PRO A 22 -26.55 8.57 -7.25
CA PRO A 22 -25.21 8.37 -7.79
C PRO A 22 -24.41 9.67 -7.93
N LYS A 23 -23.13 9.62 -7.61
CA LYS A 23 -22.19 10.74 -7.64
C LYS A 23 -21.10 10.49 -8.67
N ASP A 24 -20.45 11.57 -9.12
CA ASP A 24 -19.32 11.49 -10.06
C ASP A 24 -18.17 10.64 -9.50
N LEU A 25 -17.97 10.66 -8.19
CA LEU A 25 -16.96 9.88 -7.46
C LEU A 25 -17.42 9.56 -6.04
N VAL A 26 -17.25 8.32 -5.63
CA VAL A 26 -17.39 7.90 -4.23
C VAL A 26 -16.01 7.52 -3.69
N ILE A 27 -15.66 8.06 -2.51
CA ILE A 27 -14.44 7.72 -1.78
C ILE A 27 -14.83 6.94 -0.53
N ILE A 28 -14.31 5.72 -0.40
CA ILE A 28 -14.59 4.80 0.70
C ILE A 28 -13.41 4.76 1.65
N CYS A 29 -13.61 5.28 2.86
CA CYS A 29 -12.61 5.36 3.94
C CYS A 29 -13.13 4.70 5.22
N THR A 30 -13.92 3.65 5.10
CA THR A 30 -14.38 2.84 6.23
C THR A 30 -13.23 2.04 6.86
N PRO A 31 -13.39 1.47 8.06
CA PRO A 31 -12.45 0.48 8.57
C PRO A 31 -12.16 -0.63 7.55
N VAL A 32 -10.93 -1.17 7.57
CA VAL A 32 -10.41 -2.07 6.53
C VAL A 32 -11.34 -3.25 6.21
N HIS A 33 -11.93 -3.86 7.23
CA HIS A 33 -12.85 -4.99 7.07
C HIS A 33 -14.19 -4.65 6.42
N LEU A 34 -14.52 -3.37 6.29
CA LEU A 34 -15.76 -2.87 5.67
C LEU A 34 -15.56 -2.28 4.27
N LEU A 35 -14.31 -2.13 3.81
CA LEU A 35 -14.02 -1.45 2.55
C LEU A 35 -14.74 -2.09 1.36
N LEU A 36 -14.61 -3.40 1.16
CA LEU A 36 -15.22 -4.09 0.03
C LEU A 36 -16.74 -4.16 0.15
N LEU A 37 -17.28 -4.29 1.38
CA LEU A 37 -18.71 -4.27 1.60
C LEU A 37 -19.33 -2.93 1.22
N ALA A 38 -18.72 -1.83 1.66
CA ALA A 38 -19.17 -0.48 1.30
C ALA A 38 -19.03 -0.22 -0.20
N ALA A 39 -17.96 -0.74 -0.83
CA ALA A 39 -17.76 -0.63 -2.27
C ALA A 39 -18.85 -1.41 -3.04
N GLN A 40 -19.13 -2.66 -2.66
CA GLN A 40 -20.17 -3.46 -3.30
C GLN A 40 -21.53 -2.79 -3.18
N LYS A 41 -21.89 -2.32 -1.98
CA LYS A 41 -23.16 -1.59 -1.79
C LYS A 41 -23.24 -0.32 -2.66
N SER A 42 -22.15 0.39 -2.79
CA SER A 42 -22.11 1.58 -3.66
C SER A 42 -22.36 1.20 -5.13
N ILE A 43 -21.78 0.09 -5.59
CA ILE A 43 -22.01 -0.43 -6.96
C ILE A 43 -23.45 -0.84 -7.16
N ASP A 44 -24.02 -1.58 -6.20
CA ASP A 44 -25.41 -2.05 -6.25
C ASP A 44 -26.44 -0.90 -6.33
N HIS A 45 -26.01 0.30 -5.87
CA HIS A 45 -26.81 1.54 -5.95
C HIS A 45 -26.34 2.48 -7.09
N GLY A 46 -25.69 1.93 -8.12
CA GLY A 46 -25.43 2.62 -9.37
C GLY A 46 -24.17 3.49 -9.40
N GLN A 47 -23.29 3.40 -8.38
CA GLN A 47 -22.02 4.14 -8.41
C GLN A 47 -21.06 3.49 -9.41
N THR A 48 -20.42 4.30 -10.25
CA THR A 48 -19.54 3.82 -11.31
C THR A 48 -18.07 4.16 -11.09
N ASN A 49 -17.75 5.23 -10.37
CA ASN A 49 -16.39 5.64 -10.08
C ASN A 49 -16.15 5.56 -8.56
N ILE A 50 -15.28 4.67 -8.15
CA ILE A 50 -15.06 4.41 -6.73
C ILE A 50 -13.56 4.39 -6.42
N LEU A 51 -13.16 5.19 -5.43
CA LEU A 51 -11.83 5.14 -4.82
C LEU A 51 -11.96 4.49 -3.45
N ILE A 52 -11.32 3.36 -3.26
CA ILE A 52 -11.32 2.60 -2.01
C ILE A 52 -10.00 2.84 -1.28
N GLU A 53 -10.02 3.14 0.01
CA GLU A 53 -8.80 3.25 0.82
C GLU A 53 -8.03 1.92 0.80
N LYS A 54 -6.69 2.04 0.88
CA LYS A 54 -5.81 0.86 0.92
C LYS A 54 -6.04 0.03 2.23
N PRO A 55 -5.81 -1.25 2.21
CA PRO A 55 -5.30 -2.10 1.13
C PRO A 55 -6.40 -2.59 0.15
N GLY A 56 -7.63 -2.13 0.29
CA GLY A 56 -8.81 -2.66 -0.39
C GLY A 56 -9.36 -3.90 0.32
N SER A 57 -8.55 -4.90 0.59
CA SER A 57 -8.87 -6.05 1.45
C SER A 57 -7.61 -6.59 2.13
N LEU A 58 -7.78 -7.27 3.25
CA LEU A 58 -6.72 -8.02 3.93
C LEU A 58 -6.46 -9.38 3.25
N TYR A 59 -7.39 -9.89 2.44
CA TYR A 59 -7.35 -11.22 1.87
C TYR A 59 -7.54 -11.21 0.36
N LYS A 60 -6.61 -11.86 -0.35
CA LYS A 60 -6.68 -12.02 -1.80
C LYS A 60 -7.99 -12.68 -2.26
N LYS A 61 -8.51 -13.64 -1.50
CA LYS A 61 -9.76 -14.33 -1.84
C LYS A 61 -10.95 -13.38 -1.90
N GLU A 62 -11.06 -12.49 -0.93
CA GLU A 62 -12.14 -11.49 -0.87
C GLU A 62 -12.03 -10.50 -2.03
N LEU A 63 -10.82 -9.99 -2.28
CA LEU A 63 -10.58 -9.09 -3.40
C LEU A 63 -10.91 -9.75 -4.74
N ASN A 64 -10.51 -11.01 -4.94
CA ASN A 64 -10.81 -11.75 -6.15
C ASN A 64 -12.32 -12.00 -6.34
N LEU A 65 -13.07 -12.26 -5.26
CA LEU A 65 -14.52 -12.39 -5.32
C LEU A 65 -15.18 -11.06 -5.69
N PHE A 66 -14.77 -9.99 -5.07
CA PHE A 66 -15.25 -8.64 -5.38
C PHE A 66 -15.01 -8.28 -6.85
N LEU A 67 -13.80 -8.54 -7.37
CA LEU A 67 -13.43 -8.23 -8.76
C LEU A 67 -14.25 -9.00 -9.80
N LYS A 68 -14.79 -10.18 -9.47
CA LYS A 68 -15.67 -10.93 -10.39
C LYS A 68 -17.00 -10.21 -10.65
N ASN A 69 -17.43 -9.37 -9.74
CA ASN A 69 -18.67 -8.61 -9.83
C ASN A 69 -18.49 -7.26 -10.54
N ILE A 70 -17.26 -6.91 -10.90
CA ILE A 70 -16.94 -5.64 -11.55
C ILE A 70 -17.02 -5.82 -13.07
N THR A 71 -17.89 -5.06 -13.72
CA THR A 71 -18.09 -5.13 -15.18
C THR A 71 -17.75 -3.81 -15.88
N THR A 72 -18.37 -2.71 -15.48
CA THR A 72 -18.23 -1.40 -16.12
C THR A 72 -17.69 -0.32 -15.18
N GLN A 73 -17.61 -0.63 -13.88
CA GLN A 73 -17.19 0.32 -12.86
C GLN A 73 -15.69 0.61 -12.94
N ARG A 74 -15.32 1.86 -12.66
CA ARG A 74 -13.95 2.32 -12.53
C ARG A 74 -13.56 2.33 -11.05
N ILE A 75 -12.82 1.30 -10.62
CA ILE A 75 -12.40 1.15 -9.24
C ILE A 75 -10.90 1.37 -9.13
N ARG A 76 -10.48 2.12 -8.12
CA ARG A 76 -9.09 2.35 -7.76
C ARG A 76 -8.88 2.13 -6.26
N ILE A 77 -7.75 1.56 -5.91
CA ILE A 77 -7.29 1.49 -4.52
C ILE A 77 -6.38 2.67 -4.24
N GLY A 78 -6.60 3.35 -3.13
CA GLY A 78 -5.94 4.60 -2.74
C GLY A 78 -4.51 4.44 -2.24
N TYR A 79 -3.62 3.95 -3.06
CA TYR A 79 -2.17 3.94 -2.76
C TYR A 79 -1.58 5.34 -2.93
N ASN A 80 -1.98 6.26 -2.03
CA ASN A 80 -1.68 7.69 -2.10
C ASN A 80 -0.19 8.02 -2.18
N ARG A 81 0.70 7.15 -1.69
CA ARG A 81 2.16 7.37 -1.74
C ARG A 81 2.75 7.30 -3.14
N PHE A 82 2.06 6.68 -4.09
CA PHE A 82 2.40 6.80 -5.50
C PHE A 82 2.28 8.22 -6.03
N CYS A 83 1.53 9.10 -5.37
CA CYS A 83 1.38 10.51 -5.74
C CYS A 83 2.53 11.39 -5.22
N TYR A 84 3.50 10.85 -4.49
CA TYR A 84 4.62 11.65 -3.99
C TYR A 84 5.50 12.20 -5.13
N PRO A 85 5.81 13.50 -5.15
CA PRO A 85 6.68 14.09 -6.17
C PRO A 85 8.05 13.40 -6.26
N ALA A 86 8.63 13.01 -5.11
CA ALA A 86 9.89 12.29 -5.05
C ALA A 86 9.82 10.93 -5.77
N PHE A 87 8.71 10.19 -5.63
CA PHE A 87 8.48 8.94 -6.33
C PHE A 87 8.37 9.15 -7.84
N HIS A 88 7.57 10.12 -8.28
CA HIS A 88 7.44 10.44 -9.70
C HIS A 88 8.76 10.88 -10.33
N LYS A 89 9.55 11.69 -9.62
CA LYS A 89 10.88 12.09 -10.09
C LYS A 89 11.78 10.87 -10.31
N LEU A 90 11.85 9.96 -9.32
CA LEU A 90 12.64 8.74 -9.43
C LEU A 90 12.13 7.84 -10.56
N LEU A 91 10.82 7.63 -10.66
CA LEU A 91 10.20 6.82 -11.71
C LEU A 91 10.54 7.35 -13.12
N ASN A 92 10.54 8.66 -13.30
CA ASN A 92 10.90 9.29 -14.57
C ASN A 92 12.38 9.09 -14.92
N ILE A 93 13.29 9.24 -13.95
CA ILE A 93 14.72 8.97 -14.13
C ILE A 93 14.93 7.52 -14.58
N CYS A 94 14.36 6.57 -13.84
CA CYS A 94 14.49 5.15 -14.13
C CYS A 94 13.87 4.71 -15.48
N LYS A 95 12.89 5.45 -15.98
CA LYS A 95 12.25 5.13 -17.28
C LYS A 95 12.99 5.72 -18.48
N LYS A 96 13.66 6.84 -18.31
CA LYS A 96 14.19 7.63 -19.42
C LYS A 96 15.72 7.57 -19.52
N ASP A 97 16.39 7.63 -18.38
CA ASP A 97 17.77 8.02 -18.33
C ASP A 97 18.71 6.92 -17.82
N GLU A 98 18.24 6.04 -16.93
CA GLU A 98 19.13 5.12 -16.25
C GLU A 98 18.54 3.71 -16.09
N LYS A 99 19.33 2.70 -16.44
CA LYS A 99 18.96 1.31 -16.22
C LYS A 99 19.06 0.94 -14.74
N ILE A 100 17.98 0.43 -14.17
CA ILE A 100 17.96 -0.12 -12.82
C ILE A 100 18.76 -1.44 -12.79
N LEU A 101 19.72 -1.54 -11.88
CA LEU A 101 20.53 -2.73 -11.65
C LEU A 101 19.98 -3.57 -10.50
N SER A 102 19.55 -2.94 -9.41
CA SER A 102 18.99 -3.63 -8.25
C SER A 102 18.16 -2.67 -7.38
N CYS A 103 17.40 -3.26 -6.46
CA CYS A 103 16.60 -2.53 -5.47
C CYS A 103 16.77 -3.13 -4.08
N HIS A 104 16.87 -2.27 -3.07
CA HIS A 104 16.67 -2.65 -1.68
C HIS A 104 15.54 -1.84 -1.07
N PHE A 105 14.69 -2.46 -0.24
CA PHE A 105 13.69 -1.71 0.50
C PHE A 105 13.52 -2.22 1.93
N THR A 106 13.12 -1.31 2.81
CA THR A 106 12.87 -1.59 4.22
C THR A 106 11.44 -1.23 4.58
N PHE A 107 10.80 -2.09 5.40
CA PHE A 107 9.44 -1.84 5.90
C PHE A 107 9.33 -2.05 7.42
N THR A 108 10.36 -1.63 8.15
CA THR A 108 10.34 -1.59 9.62
C THR A 108 9.23 -0.70 10.12
N GLU A 109 8.44 -1.20 11.06
CA GLU A 109 7.29 -0.52 11.63
C GLU A 109 7.60 0.05 13.02
N TRP A 110 7.02 1.18 13.33
CA TRP A 110 7.04 1.76 14.67
C TRP A 110 5.91 1.17 15.52
N ILE A 111 6.09 -0.08 15.93
CA ILE A 111 5.05 -0.81 16.66
C ILE A 111 4.64 -0.15 17.98
N HIS A 112 5.53 0.61 18.60
CA HIS A 112 5.25 1.36 19.83
C HIS A 112 4.22 2.49 19.63
N THR A 113 3.91 2.86 18.40
CA THR A 113 2.90 3.87 18.08
C THR A 113 1.54 3.29 17.72
N ILE A 114 1.43 1.96 17.66
CA ILE A 114 0.18 1.29 17.29
C ILE A 114 -0.81 1.37 18.43
N ASN A 115 -1.97 1.94 18.17
CA ASN A 115 -3.10 1.88 19.08
C ASN A 115 -3.99 0.68 18.74
N PHE A 116 -3.90 -0.37 19.54
CA PHE A 116 -4.60 -1.63 19.32
C PHE A 116 -6.13 -1.56 19.54
N SER A 117 -6.67 -0.44 20.01
CA SER A 117 -8.13 -0.24 20.11
C SER A 117 -8.78 0.22 18.79
N ASN A 118 -7.99 0.63 17.80
CA ASN A 118 -8.51 1.28 16.60
C ASN A 118 -9.03 0.31 15.52
N ASN A 119 -8.65 -0.97 15.57
CA ASN A 119 -8.98 -1.94 14.53
C ASN A 119 -9.31 -3.31 15.13
N LEU A 120 -9.86 -4.19 14.31
CA LEU A 120 -10.04 -5.60 14.67
C LEU A 120 -8.70 -6.34 14.71
N SER A 121 -8.62 -7.40 15.49
CA SER A 121 -7.44 -8.27 15.64
C SER A 121 -6.87 -8.74 14.31
N ASP A 122 -7.71 -9.06 13.35
CA ASP A 122 -7.34 -9.49 12.00
C ASP A 122 -6.50 -8.45 11.23
N THR A 123 -6.79 -7.16 11.43
CA THR A 123 -6.02 -6.06 10.84
C THR A 123 -4.58 -6.06 11.35
N TYR A 124 -4.40 -6.31 12.65
CA TYR A 124 -3.07 -6.38 13.25
C TYR A 124 -2.33 -7.65 12.86
N ALA A 125 -3.01 -8.80 12.86
CA ALA A 125 -2.43 -10.06 12.39
C ALA A 125 -1.95 -10.02 10.92
N ARG A 126 -2.44 -9.05 10.15
CA ARG A 126 -2.06 -8.81 8.75
C ARG A 126 -1.46 -7.42 8.51
N TRP A 127 -0.71 -6.93 9.50
CA TRP A 127 -0.17 -5.57 9.48
C TRP A 127 0.72 -5.27 8.27
N GLY A 128 1.47 -6.25 7.77
CA GLY A 128 2.23 -6.12 6.53
C GLY A 128 1.36 -5.73 5.33
N ILE A 129 0.15 -6.30 5.21
CA ILE A 129 -0.83 -5.94 4.17
C ILE A 129 -1.53 -4.62 4.53
N SER A 130 -1.95 -4.49 5.78
CA SER A 130 -2.70 -3.32 6.24
C SER A 130 -1.88 -2.02 6.19
N ASN A 131 -0.57 -2.08 6.49
CA ASN A 131 0.28 -0.89 6.63
C ASN A 131 1.53 -0.92 5.76
N SER A 132 2.40 -1.92 5.90
CA SER A 132 3.70 -1.96 5.20
C SER A 132 3.58 -2.04 3.67
N LEU A 133 2.41 -2.43 3.15
CA LEU A 133 2.14 -2.51 1.73
C LEU A 133 2.34 -1.15 1.00
N HIS A 134 2.30 -0.04 1.70
CA HIS A 134 2.64 1.27 1.11
C HIS A 134 4.05 1.29 0.50
N VAL A 135 5.06 0.92 1.27
CA VAL A 135 6.45 0.95 0.79
C VAL A 135 6.73 -0.23 -0.13
N ILE A 136 6.17 -1.40 0.15
CA ILE A 136 6.33 -2.61 -0.68
C ILE A 136 5.78 -2.35 -2.10
N SER A 137 4.57 -1.78 -2.19
CA SER A 137 3.97 -1.45 -3.48
C SER A 137 4.76 -0.39 -4.25
N MET A 138 5.29 0.62 -3.57
CA MET A 138 6.16 1.62 -4.22
C MET A 138 7.44 1.00 -4.77
N ALA A 139 8.10 0.11 -4.03
CA ALA A 139 9.29 -0.59 -4.51
C ALA A 139 8.97 -1.37 -5.79
N PHE A 140 7.95 -2.22 -5.76
CA PHE A 140 7.55 -2.99 -6.94
C PHE A 140 6.95 -2.12 -8.08
N GLY A 141 6.41 -0.96 -7.76
CA GLY A 141 6.03 0.04 -8.76
C GLY A 141 7.20 0.62 -9.55
N LEU A 142 8.40 0.61 -8.98
CA LEU A 142 9.63 1.03 -9.66
C LEU A 142 10.28 -0.10 -10.47
N ILE A 143 10.29 -1.33 -9.93
CA ILE A 143 11.10 -2.43 -10.46
C ILE A 143 10.30 -3.55 -11.13
N GLY A 144 8.98 -3.51 -11.09
CA GLY A 144 8.09 -4.59 -11.55
C GLY A 144 7.78 -5.62 -10.46
N LEU A 145 6.77 -6.47 -10.69
CA LEU A 145 6.32 -7.46 -9.71
C LEU A 145 7.36 -8.59 -9.54
N PRO A 146 7.41 -9.26 -8.37
CA PRO A 146 8.34 -10.34 -8.13
C PRO A 146 7.98 -11.57 -8.98
N LYS A 147 8.98 -12.12 -9.66
CA LYS A 147 8.91 -13.39 -10.38
C LYS A 147 9.33 -14.56 -9.47
N THR A 148 10.39 -14.36 -8.71
CA THR A 148 10.87 -15.30 -7.68
C THR A 148 11.12 -14.55 -6.38
N ILE A 149 10.92 -15.22 -5.26
CA ILE A 149 11.17 -14.66 -3.94
C ILE A 149 11.58 -15.78 -2.97
N SER A 150 12.64 -15.53 -2.21
CA SER A 150 13.02 -16.31 -1.04
C SER A 150 12.91 -15.44 0.19
N SER A 151 12.28 -15.94 1.24
CA SER A 151 11.98 -15.17 2.44
C SER A 151 12.28 -15.94 3.71
N TYR A 152 12.74 -15.21 4.71
CA TYR A 152 12.94 -15.69 6.05
C TYR A 152 12.18 -14.81 7.04
N GLN A 153 11.61 -15.44 8.04
CA GLN A 153 10.94 -14.75 9.14
C GLN A 153 11.37 -15.36 10.46
N SER A 154 11.49 -14.50 11.46
CA SER A 154 11.88 -14.89 12.82
C SER A 154 11.36 -13.87 13.84
N GLY A 155 11.73 -14.11 15.10
CA GLY A 155 11.22 -13.31 16.20
C GLY A 155 9.75 -13.58 16.49
N MET A 156 9.18 -12.84 17.43
CA MET A 156 7.80 -13.01 17.88
C MET A 156 7.20 -11.68 18.30
N LEU A 157 5.93 -11.51 18.01
CA LEU A 157 5.05 -10.47 18.52
C LEU A 157 3.74 -11.13 18.93
N ASP A 158 3.21 -10.77 20.08
CA ASP A 158 2.00 -11.39 20.63
C ASP A 158 0.76 -11.20 19.74
N TRP A 159 0.77 -10.12 18.97
CA TRP A 159 -0.34 -9.72 18.11
C TRP A 159 -0.11 -10.03 16.61
N HIS A 160 1.10 -10.47 16.20
CA HIS A 160 1.42 -10.76 14.80
C HIS A 160 1.93 -12.20 14.64
N PRO A 161 1.19 -13.09 13.98
CA PRO A 161 1.46 -14.53 13.99
C PRO A 161 2.73 -14.94 13.22
N SER A 162 3.18 -14.09 12.28
CA SER A 162 4.31 -14.43 11.41
C SER A 162 5.67 -13.98 11.95
N GLY A 163 5.72 -13.35 13.14
CA GLY A 163 6.98 -12.90 13.72
C GLY A 163 7.20 -11.40 13.67
N SER A 164 8.44 -10.97 13.92
CA SER A 164 8.83 -9.56 14.01
C SER A 164 9.98 -9.16 13.09
N ILE A 165 10.67 -10.13 12.50
CA ILE A 165 11.80 -9.91 11.59
C ILE A 165 11.47 -10.57 10.25
N PHE A 166 11.62 -9.83 9.19
CA PHE A 166 11.31 -10.26 7.83
C PHE A 166 12.47 -9.87 6.92
N THR A 167 13.08 -10.85 6.27
CA THR A 167 14.15 -10.64 5.31
C THR A 167 13.94 -11.49 4.08
N GLY A 168 14.46 -11.04 2.95
CA GLY A 168 14.38 -11.84 1.74
C GLY A 168 14.97 -11.13 0.53
N SER A 169 14.97 -11.88 -0.56
CA SER A 169 15.44 -11.40 -1.86
C SER A 169 14.73 -12.13 -2.99
N GLY A 170 14.87 -11.61 -4.19
CA GLY A 170 14.29 -12.23 -5.36
C GLY A 170 14.66 -11.51 -6.64
N ILE A 171 13.96 -11.89 -7.72
CA ILE A 171 14.08 -11.29 -9.05
C ILE A 171 12.69 -10.93 -9.52
N THR A 172 12.53 -9.74 -10.09
CA THR A 172 11.26 -9.27 -10.66
C THR A 172 11.02 -9.82 -12.08
N GLU A 173 9.81 -9.63 -12.60
CA GLU A 173 9.45 -9.92 -13.99
C GLU A 173 10.32 -9.14 -14.99
N ASN A 174 10.83 -7.97 -14.59
CA ASN A 174 11.77 -7.17 -15.36
C ASN A 174 13.24 -7.62 -15.21
N ASN A 175 13.48 -8.79 -14.58
CA ASN A 175 14.81 -9.34 -14.28
C ASN A 175 15.67 -8.44 -13.39
N ILE A 176 15.08 -7.63 -12.53
CA ILE A 176 15.78 -6.78 -11.57
C ILE A 176 15.89 -7.53 -10.24
N PRO A 177 17.12 -7.79 -9.74
CA PRO A 177 17.32 -8.33 -8.39
C PRO A 177 16.83 -7.35 -7.33
N PHE A 178 16.23 -7.87 -6.27
CA PHE A 178 15.85 -7.07 -5.12
C PHE A 178 16.10 -7.78 -3.80
N SER A 179 16.24 -7.01 -2.73
CA SER A 179 16.25 -7.49 -1.36
C SER A 179 15.38 -6.62 -0.47
N TYR A 180 14.94 -7.19 0.65
CA TYR A 180 14.18 -6.44 1.64
C TYR A 180 14.54 -6.83 3.06
N HIS A 181 14.28 -5.91 4.00
CA HIS A 181 14.45 -6.15 5.42
C HIS A 181 13.39 -5.38 6.21
N ALA A 182 12.93 -5.99 7.29
CA ALA A 182 12.17 -5.32 8.34
C ALA A 182 12.49 -5.95 9.70
N ASN A 183 12.61 -5.10 10.72
CA ASN A 183 12.63 -5.54 12.11
C ASN A 183 11.71 -4.64 12.94
N TRP A 184 10.54 -5.16 13.26
CA TRP A 184 9.48 -4.41 13.94
C TRP A 184 9.71 -4.22 15.43
N LYS A 185 10.75 -4.84 16.01
CA LYS A 185 11.20 -4.61 17.39
C LYS A 185 12.40 -3.66 17.48
N SER A 186 12.91 -3.17 16.36
CA SER A 186 14.08 -2.31 16.32
C SER A 186 13.71 -0.90 15.85
N SER A 187 14.67 0.01 15.97
CA SER A 187 14.61 1.32 15.31
C SER A 187 14.67 1.16 13.79
N GLY A 188 14.22 2.15 13.07
CA GLY A 188 14.21 2.17 11.63
C GLY A 188 12.86 2.60 11.08
N ARG A 189 12.77 2.69 9.78
CA ARG A 189 11.54 3.13 9.09
C ARG A 189 11.53 2.59 7.66
N TRP A 190 10.51 2.96 6.91
CA TRP A 190 10.35 2.67 5.50
C TRP A 190 11.39 3.39 4.65
N GLY A 191 11.94 2.68 3.70
CA GLY A 191 12.88 3.23 2.74
C GLY A 191 12.98 2.39 1.48
N ILE A 192 13.37 3.03 0.39
CA ILE A 192 13.63 2.37 -0.89
C ILE A 192 14.96 2.91 -1.40
N GLU A 193 15.83 2.02 -1.84
CA GLU A 193 17.08 2.33 -2.51
C GLU A 193 17.09 1.65 -3.88
N ILE A 194 17.32 2.44 -4.93
CA ILE A 194 17.47 1.97 -6.31
C ILE A 194 18.90 2.23 -6.74
N MET A 195 19.59 1.19 -7.19
CA MET A 195 20.91 1.28 -7.78
C MET A 195 20.80 1.17 -9.29
N THR A 196 21.37 2.14 -9.98
CA THR A 196 21.35 2.23 -11.44
C THR A 196 22.76 2.16 -12.01
N THR A 197 22.92 2.27 -13.32
CA THR A 197 24.22 2.32 -13.98
C THR A 197 25.04 3.54 -13.58
N GLU A 198 24.39 4.64 -13.22
CA GLU A 198 25.06 5.92 -12.97
C GLU A 198 25.04 6.33 -11.50
N ASN A 199 23.92 6.10 -10.81
CA ASN A 199 23.71 6.65 -9.47
C ASN A 199 23.05 5.62 -8.54
N SER A 200 23.03 5.93 -7.25
CA SER A 200 22.14 5.33 -6.26
C SER A 200 21.11 6.36 -5.80
N TYR A 201 19.86 5.97 -5.77
CA TYR A 201 18.72 6.81 -5.41
C TYR A 201 18.04 6.28 -4.16
N ARG A 202 17.81 7.16 -3.17
CA ARG A 202 17.20 6.80 -1.90
C ARG A 202 15.95 7.61 -1.63
N LEU A 203 14.84 6.93 -1.40
CA LEU A 203 13.62 7.49 -0.81
C LEU A 203 13.60 7.18 0.69
N ILE A 204 14.32 7.97 1.49
CA ILE A 204 14.44 7.86 2.94
C ILE A 204 14.49 9.27 3.56
N PRO A 205 13.39 9.75 4.17
CA PRO A 205 12.05 9.17 4.17
C PRO A 205 11.46 9.14 2.74
N LEU A 206 10.33 8.43 2.56
CA LEU A 206 9.75 8.19 1.22
C LEU A 206 9.39 9.48 0.46
N GLU A 207 9.17 10.58 1.18
CA GLU A 207 8.84 11.91 0.67
C GLU A 207 10.06 12.65 0.08
N LYS A 208 11.27 12.16 0.31
CA LYS A 208 12.53 12.82 -0.09
C LYS A 208 13.37 11.93 -0.98
N LEU A 209 13.71 12.44 -2.15
CA LEU A 209 14.67 11.79 -3.06
C LEU A 209 16.08 12.32 -2.78
N ARG A 210 16.97 11.41 -2.44
CA ARG A 210 18.42 11.65 -2.33
C ARG A 210 19.14 10.92 -3.43
N VAL A 211 20.19 11.53 -3.96
CA VAL A 211 21.04 10.98 -5.02
C VAL A 211 22.46 10.84 -4.46
N CYS A 212 23.07 9.70 -4.73
CA CYS A 212 24.47 9.45 -4.51
C CYS A 212 25.10 9.12 -5.87
N SER A 213 25.86 10.04 -6.42
CA SER A 213 26.52 9.88 -7.71
C SER A 213 27.76 9.01 -7.58
N LYS A 214 28.18 8.38 -8.69
CA LYS A 214 29.52 7.82 -8.80
C LYS A 214 30.52 8.93 -8.51
N GLY A 215 31.50 8.65 -7.67
CA GLY A 215 32.58 9.56 -7.33
C GLY A 215 33.50 9.87 -8.52
#